data_e73f070b694e1c2eebce03fb84d91116
#
_entry.id   e73f070b694e1c2eebce03fb84d91116
#
_cell.length_a   1.000
_cell.length_b   1.000
_cell.length_c   1.000
_cell.angle_alpha   90.00
_cell.angle_beta   90.00
_cell.angle_gamma   90.00
#
_symmetry.space_group_name_H-M   'P 1'
#
loop_
_entity.id
_entity.type
_entity.pdbx_description
1 polymer ?
#
loop_
_entity_poly.entity_id
_entity_poly.type
_entity_poly.pdbx_seq_one_letter_code
_entity_poly.pdbx_strand_id
1 'polypeptide(L)'
;MASQEKRKNKQTPKIHYPQLDTILMVEEKIQEMNYPKKTELWRALPKRVMYQTYCIIIDYLEQSGKILIDDDGRIVWIWNPELIKNILSSGVKLK
;
A
#
# COMPACT_ATOMS: atom_id res chain seq x y z
N MET A 1 -9.87 18.31 -29.01
CA MET A 1 -9.71 18.06 -28.93
C MET A 1 -9.47 17.66 -28.37
N ALA A 2 -9.24 17.69 -28.19
CA ALA A 2 -8.98 17.29 -27.73
C ALA A 2 -8.51 17.14 -27.16
N SER A 3 -8.46 17.09 -27.14
CA SER A 3 -8.04 16.86 -26.74
C SER A 3 -7.68 16.63 -26.07
N GLN A 4 -7.73 16.61 -25.87
CA GLN A 4 -7.40 16.43 -25.37
C GLN A 4 -7.01 15.87 -24.76
N GLU A 5 -7.03 15.57 -24.72
CA GLU A 5 -6.60 15.11 -24.38
C GLU A 5 -5.85 14.76 -24.11
N LYS A 6 -5.62 14.83 -24.28
CA LYS A 6 -4.81 14.69 -24.24
C LYS A 6 -4.20 14.89 -23.75
N ARG A 7 -4.26 15.24 -23.57
CA ARG A 7 -3.67 15.57 -23.20
C ARG A 7 -3.30 15.54 -22.42
N LYS A 8 -3.46 15.49 -22.04
CA LYS A 8 -3.05 15.52 -21.33
C LYS A 8 -2.39 15.15 -20.70
N ASN A 9 -2.32 14.82 -20.53
CA ASN A 9 -1.56 14.37 -20.03
C ASN A 9 -0.33 14.42 -20.17
N LYS A 10 0.01 14.82 -20.59
CA LYS A 10 1.27 14.91 -20.85
C LYS A 10 1.99 15.89 -20.09
N GLN A 11 1.39 16.79 -19.62
CA GLN A 11 2.00 17.68 -18.72
C GLN A 11 2.10 17.13 -17.39
N THR A 12 1.37 16.08 -17.08
CA THR A 12 1.50 15.47 -15.77
C THR A 12 2.85 14.84 -15.67
N PRO A 13 3.47 14.86 -14.48
CA PRO A 13 4.72 14.16 -14.30
C PRO A 13 4.52 12.69 -14.61
N LYS A 14 5.59 12.06 -14.97
CA LYS A 14 5.52 10.66 -15.32
C LYS A 14 5.43 9.84 -14.07
N ILE A 15 4.27 9.77 -13.50
CA ILE A 15 4.04 8.95 -12.33
C ILE A 15 3.54 7.62 -12.82
N HIS A 16 4.25 6.57 -12.44
CA HIS A 16 3.82 5.23 -12.78
C HIS A 16 2.90 4.74 -11.67
N TYR A 17 1.64 4.56 -12.01
CA TYR A 17 0.69 4.07 -11.03
C TYR A 17 0.98 2.61 -10.74
N PRO A 18 0.90 2.21 -9.47
CA PRO A 18 1.20 0.83 -9.12
C PRO A 18 0.22 -0.14 -9.75
N GLN A 19 0.74 -1.27 -10.18
CA GLN A 19 -0.11 -2.35 -10.65
C GLN A 19 -0.57 -3.18 -9.46
N LEU A 20 -1.69 -3.83 -9.63
CA LEU A 20 -2.27 -4.61 -8.53
C LEU A 20 -1.30 -5.68 -8.04
N ASP A 21 -0.65 -6.39 -8.94
CA ASP A 21 0.27 -7.44 -8.52
C ASP A 21 1.46 -6.88 -7.75
N THR A 22 1.88 -5.65 -8.05
CA THR A 22 2.94 -5.01 -7.30
C THR A 22 2.46 -4.68 -5.89
N ILE A 23 1.24 -4.18 -5.77
CA ILE A 23 0.67 -3.88 -4.46
C ILE A 23 0.57 -5.15 -3.62
N LEU A 24 0.09 -6.23 -4.22
CA LEU A 24 -0.04 -7.50 -3.51
C LEU A 24 1.32 -8.03 -3.07
N MET A 25 2.33 -7.85 -3.90
CA MET A 25 3.69 -8.26 -3.54
C MET A 25 4.18 -7.50 -2.30
N VAL A 26 3.93 -6.20 -2.26
CA VAL A 26 4.33 -5.39 -1.11
C VAL A 26 3.57 -5.82 0.14
N GLU A 27 2.26 -6.06 0.02
CA GLU A 27 1.46 -6.52 1.15
C GLU A 27 2.00 -7.83 1.70
N GLU A 28 2.30 -8.76 0.82
CA GLU A 28 2.82 -10.04 1.21
C GLU A 28 4.14 -9.90 1.97
N LYS A 29 4.99 -9.03 1.46
CA LYS A 29 6.31 -8.85 2.08
C LYS A 29 6.20 -8.20 3.46
N ILE A 30 5.25 -7.27 3.62
CA ILE A 30 5.02 -6.66 4.92
C ILE A 30 4.62 -7.73 5.93
N GLN A 31 3.76 -8.65 5.53
CA GLN A 31 3.30 -9.71 6.42
C GLN A 31 4.40 -10.70 6.76
N GLU A 32 5.33 -10.91 5.86
CA GLU A 32 6.46 -11.80 6.12
C GLU A 32 7.49 -11.19 7.05
N MET A 33 7.69 -9.89 6.96
CA MET A 33 8.72 -9.23 7.76
C MET A 33 8.12 -8.76 9.07
N ASN A 34 8.95 -8.71 10.08
CA ASN A 34 8.50 -8.35 11.42
C ASN A 34 8.88 -6.90 11.68
N TYR A 35 7.90 -6.00 11.60
CA TYR A 35 8.10 -4.57 11.87
C TYR A 35 9.22 -3.98 11.01
N PRO A 36 9.16 -4.08 9.70
CA PRO A 36 10.24 -3.54 8.88
C PRO A 36 10.15 -2.03 8.82
N LYS A 37 11.30 -1.39 8.71
CA LYS A 37 11.32 0.01 8.37
C LYS A 37 10.98 0.17 6.90
N LYS A 38 10.48 1.35 6.54
CA LYS A 38 10.03 1.59 5.18
C LYS A 38 11.13 1.26 4.16
N THR A 39 12.36 1.70 4.41
CA THR A 39 13.45 1.44 3.48
C THR A 39 13.90 -0.02 3.51
N GLU A 40 13.84 -0.65 4.68
CA GLU A 40 14.17 -2.07 4.77
C GLU A 40 13.23 -2.90 3.93
N LEU A 41 11.94 -2.60 4.02
CA LEU A 41 10.96 -3.32 3.24
C LEU A 41 11.20 -3.13 1.75
N TRP A 42 11.44 -1.90 1.34
CA TRP A 42 11.68 -1.61 -0.06
C TRP A 42 12.85 -2.42 -0.61
N ARG A 43 13.92 -2.49 0.15
CA ARG A 43 15.10 -3.22 -0.28
C ARG A 43 14.90 -4.72 -0.31
N ALA A 44 13.94 -5.21 0.48
CA ALA A 44 13.69 -6.65 0.59
C ALA A 44 12.69 -7.15 -0.45
N LEU A 45 12.10 -6.26 -1.24
CA LEU A 45 11.12 -6.70 -2.23
C LEU A 45 11.74 -7.61 -3.26
N PRO A 46 11.03 -8.68 -3.65
CA PRO A 46 11.58 -9.63 -4.62
C PRO A 46 11.74 -9.04 -6.01
N LYS A 47 10.99 -7.99 -6.33
CA LYS A 47 11.14 -7.31 -7.59
C LYS A 47 11.51 -5.87 -7.33
N ARG A 48 12.25 -5.29 -8.26
CA ARG A 48 12.65 -3.91 -8.14
C ARG A 48 11.45 -3.01 -8.42
N VAL A 49 11.19 -2.09 -7.52
CA VAL A 49 10.13 -1.12 -7.64
C VAL A 49 10.73 0.26 -7.45
N MET A 50 10.37 1.20 -8.31
CA MET A 50 10.85 2.55 -8.14
C MET A 50 10.39 3.09 -6.80
N TYR A 51 11.27 3.83 -6.14
CA TYR A 51 10.97 4.30 -4.79
C TYR A 51 9.72 5.17 -4.76
N GLN A 52 9.54 6.01 -5.77
CA GLN A 52 8.35 6.85 -5.83
C GLN A 52 7.07 6.01 -5.92
N THR A 53 7.09 4.99 -6.75
CA THR A 53 5.94 4.09 -6.86
C THR A 53 5.71 3.36 -5.55
N TYR A 54 6.78 2.91 -4.93
CA TYR A 54 6.69 2.24 -3.64
C TYR A 54 6.05 3.14 -2.59
N CYS A 55 6.43 4.42 -2.56
CA CYS A 55 5.85 5.36 -1.61
C CYS A 55 4.35 5.52 -1.81
N ILE A 56 3.91 5.53 -3.08
CA ILE A 56 2.49 5.61 -3.38
C ILE A 56 1.76 4.38 -2.82
N ILE A 57 2.37 3.21 -2.96
CA ILE A 57 1.77 1.98 -2.44
C ILE A 57 1.66 2.06 -0.92
N ILE A 58 2.71 2.49 -0.25
CA ILE A 58 2.69 2.57 1.21
C ILE A 58 1.62 3.56 1.68
N ASP A 59 1.54 4.72 1.03
CA ASP A 59 0.51 5.70 1.38
C ASP A 59 -0.89 5.13 1.18
N TYR A 60 -1.09 4.42 0.09
CA TYR A 60 -2.37 3.80 -0.19
C TYR A 60 -2.74 2.78 0.89
N LEU A 61 -1.79 1.94 1.28
CA LEU A 61 -2.04 0.93 2.30
C LEU A 61 -2.35 1.57 3.65
N GLU A 62 -1.65 2.65 3.97
CA GLU A 62 -1.91 3.34 5.22
C GLU A 62 -3.29 3.97 5.22
N GLN A 63 -3.64 4.65 4.15
CA GLN A 63 -4.94 5.31 4.05
C GLN A 63 -6.10 4.32 4.03
N SER A 64 -5.87 3.14 3.49
CA SER A 64 -6.92 2.13 3.45
C SER A 64 -7.03 1.33 4.75
N GLY A 65 -6.19 1.64 5.75
CA GLY A 65 -6.29 1.00 7.04
C GLY A 65 -5.67 -0.37 7.13
N LYS A 66 -4.82 -0.71 6.18
CA LYS A 66 -4.18 -2.02 6.21
C LYS A 66 -2.89 -2.03 6.99
N ILE A 67 -2.24 -0.87 7.09
CA ILE A 67 -1.00 -0.77 7.84
C ILE A 67 -1.02 0.49 8.70
N LEU A 68 -0.19 0.47 9.73
CA LEU A 68 0.14 1.65 10.50
C LEU A 68 1.64 1.88 10.39
N ILE A 69 2.03 3.13 10.46
CA ILE A 69 3.45 3.47 10.52
C ILE A 69 3.67 4.10 11.89
N ASP A 70 4.54 3.49 12.69
CA ASP A 70 4.74 3.94 14.07
C ASP A 70 5.74 5.10 14.10
N ASP A 71 6.04 5.56 15.31
CA ASP A 71 6.90 6.73 15.49
C ASP A 71 8.32 6.50 14.98
N ASP A 72 8.76 5.26 14.93
CA ASP A 72 10.08 4.92 14.42
C ASP A 72 10.11 4.73 12.92
N GLY A 73 8.97 4.90 12.26
CA GLY A 73 8.89 4.66 10.82
C GLY A 73 8.78 3.20 10.45
N ARG A 74 8.40 2.37 11.41
CA ARG A 74 8.23 0.94 11.15
C ARG A 74 6.81 0.67 10.72
N ILE A 75 6.67 -0.26 9.79
CA ILE A 75 5.39 -0.60 9.20
C ILE A 75 4.80 -1.77 9.95
N VAL A 76 3.54 -1.61 10.37
CA VAL A 76 2.83 -2.63 11.11
C VAL A 76 1.62 -3.05 10.29
N TRP A 77 1.51 -4.35 10.01
CA TRP A 77 0.35 -4.87 9.28
C TRP A 77 -0.79 -5.05 10.27
N ILE A 78 -1.88 -4.34 10.05
CA ILE A 78 -3.03 -4.38 10.98
C ILE A 78 -4.28 -4.97 10.36
N TRP A 79 -4.32 -5.16 9.04
CA TRP A 79 -5.52 -5.68 8.39
C TRP A 79 -5.68 -7.15 8.72
N ASN A 80 -6.82 -7.49 9.29
CA ASN A 80 -7.11 -8.87 9.65
C ASN A 80 -8.54 -9.17 9.23
N PRO A 81 -8.74 -9.71 8.03
CA PRO A 81 -10.09 -9.97 7.53
C PRO A 81 -10.83 -11.00 8.35
N GLU A 82 -10.12 -11.96 8.96
CA GLU A 82 -10.80 -12.95 9.80
C GLU A 82 -11.37 -12.31 11.05
N LEU A 83 -10.61 -11.44 11.67
CA LEU A 83 -11.10 -10.75 12.86
C LEU A 83 -12.32 -9.91 12.52
N ILE A 84 -12.26 -9.17 11.43
CA ILE A 84 -13.37 -8.33 11.01
C ILE A 84 -14.59 -9.17 10.71
N LYS A 85 -14.40 -10.30 10.04
CA LYS A 85 -15.50 -11.21 9.74
C LYS A 85 -16.13 -11.74 11.02
N ASN A 86 -15.31 -12.09 12.01
CA ASN A 86 -15.82 -12.59 13.27
C ASN A 86 -16.61 -11.53 14.01
N ILE A 87 -16.13 -10.30 14.00
CA ILE A 87 -16.83 -9.20 14.64
C ILE A 87 -18.20 -9.01 14.00
N LEU A 88 -18.25 -9.02 12.67
CA LEU A 88 -19.49 -8.81 11.96
C LEU A 88 -20.47 -9.95 12.18
N SER A 89 -19.96 -11.19 12.21
CA SER A 89 -20.86 -12.32 12.39
C SER A 89 -21.35 -12.44 13.83
N SER A 90 -20.66 -11.85 14.79
CA SER A 90 -21.15 -11.85 16.16
C SER A 90 -22.17 -10.74 16.40
N GLY A 91 -22.47 -9.94 15.41
CA GLY A 91 -23.48 -8.90 15.54
C GLY A 91 -23.00 -7.62 16.14
N VAL A 92 -21.72 -7.46 16.33
CA VAL A 92 -21.16 -6.20 16.84
C VAL A 92 -21.27 -5.15 15.76
N LYS A 93 -21.77 -4.00 16.14
CA LYS A 93 -21.88 -2.90 15.18
C LYS A 93 -20.70 -1.99 15.30
N LEU A 94 -20.09 -1.71 14.16
CA LEU A 94 -18.97 -0.78 14.10
C LEU A 94 -19.52 0.59 13.81
N LYS A 95 -19.18 1.51 14.63
CA LYS A 95 -19.69 2.86 14.45
C LYS A 95 -18.61 3.82 14.15
#